data_b52104bab9fbab76d23f49dfc6a8edae
#
_entry.id   b52104bab9fbab76d23f49dfc6a8edae
#
_cell.length_a   1.000
_cell.length_b   1.000
_cell.length_c   1.000
_cell.angle_alpha   90.00
_cell.angle_beta   90.00
_cell.angle_gamma   90.00
#
_symmetry.space_group_name_H-M   'P 1'
#
loop_
_entity.id
_entity.type
_entity.pdbx_description
1 polymer ?
#
loop_
_entity_poly.entity_id
_entity_poly.type
_entity_poly.pdbx_seq_one_letter_code
_entity_poly.pdbx_strand_id
1 'polypeptide(L)'
;TNDLADRARELFREDEQLSRYYNETLAGGKWNHLMDQTHIGYTFWNQPVRNAMPAIQEIQVPAQSEMGVSVEGSEASWPDNPREAVLPPQNVYDQQTRYFEIFNRGQAPFAFTVEASDAWLHVSPSKGTVTREQRVWVSVDWNVVPAGASRGSITVSGPNDRKVVLTVPLVNPADLKRESVEGFVETNGCVSIEAEHFTRAVETKAVQWKKIPDFGRTLSGMTTFPVTAASQTLSPASARLEYRAYLFHDGTVGVDVYLAPTQKFQPGAGFRYGISFDDETPQVVNMHAGYAQADWERSVKDGVRVLTSKHTLAKPGYHVLKFWMIDPGLVLEKLVVDTGGVRPSYLGPPESFRT
;
A
#
# COMPACT_ATOMS: atom_id res chain seq x y z
N THR A 1 -16.71 -7.77 -19.33
CA THR A 1 -18.11 -7.40 -19.17
C THR A 1 -18.31 -5.90 -19.42
N ASN A 2 -19.57 -5.51 -19.69
CA ASN A 2 -19.95 -4.10 -19.85
C ASN A 2 -20.49 -3.47 -18.54
N ASP A 3 -20.29 -4.13 -17.41
CA ASP A 3 -20.87 -3.75 -16.12
C ASP A 3 -20.49 -2.33 -15.67
N LEU A 4 -19.25 -1.91 -15.91
CA LEU A 4 -18.84 -0.53 -15.60
C LEU A 4 -19.52 0.48 -16.51
N ALA A 5 -19.75 0.15 -17.78
CA ALA A 5 -20.50 0.99 -18.72
C ALA A 5 -21.95 1.13 -18.28
N ASP A 6 -22.58 0.03 -17.86
CA ASP A 6 -23.95 0.03 -17.35
C ASP A 6 -24.06 0.80 -16.03
N ARG A 7 -23.10 0.60 -15.09
CA ARG A 7 -23.07 1.36 -13.84
C ARG A 7 -22.85 2.84 -14.04
N ALA A 8 -22.02 3.23 -15.00
CA ALA A 8 -21.83 4.64 -15.33
C ALA A 8 -23.12 5.28 -15.86
N ARG A 9 -23.88 4.58 -16.70
CA ARG A 9 -25.19 5.06 -17.16
C ARG A 9 -26.21 5.16 -16.04
N GLU A 10 -26.20 4.19 -15.14
CA GLU A 10 -27.08 4.20 -13.97
C GLU A 10 -26.77 5.39 -13.06
N LEU A 11 -25.50 5.60 -12.71
CA LEU A 11 -25.07 6.73 -11.88
C LEU A 11 -25.41 8.09 -12.52
N PHE A 12 -25.28 8.22 -13.83
CA PHE A 12 -25.68 9.43 -14.54
C PHE A 12 -27.17 9.71 -14.41
N ARG A 13 -28.03 8.69 -14.46
CA ARG A 13 -29.47 8.81 -14.23
C ARG A 13 -29.82 9.09 -12.76
N GLU A 14 -29.13 8.45 -11.84
CA GLU A 14 -29.29 8.69 -10.40
C GLU A 14 -28.96 10.14 -10.05
N ASP A 15 -27.88 10.69 -10.61
CA ASP A 15 -27.47 12.08 -10.44
C ASP A 15 -28.58 13.06 -10.88
N GLU A 16 -29.15 12.84 -12.07
CA GLU A 16 -30.28 13.64 -12.57
C GLU A 16 -31.51 13.56 -11.63
N GLN A 17 -31.82 12.36 -11.14
CA GLN A 17 -32.94 12.16 -10.22
C GLN A 17 -32.70 12.83 -8.87
N LEU A 18 -31.46 12.76 -8.32
CA LEU A 18 -31.10 13.42 -7.07
C LEU A 18 -31.17 14.94 -7.18
N SER A 19 -30.70 15.52 -8.29
CA SER A 19 -30.76 16.95 -8.56
C SER A 19 -32.21 17.42 -8.68
N ARG A 20 -33.06 16.67 -9.36
CA ARG A 20 -34.49 16.94 -9.47
C ARG A 20 -35.21 16.82 -8.12
N TYR A 21 -34.93 15.75 -7.34
CA TYR A 21 -35.48 15.57 -6.01
C TYR A 21 -35.12 16.73 -5.08
N TYR A 22 -33.86 17.16 -5.11
CA TYR A 22 -33.40 18.31 -4.32
C TYR A 22 -34.15 19.61 -4.66
N ASN A 23 -34.25 19.91 -5.95
CA ASN A 23 -34.87 21.13 -6.40
C ASN A 23 -36.40 21.13 -6.18
N GLU A 24 -37.08 20.05 -6.58
CA GLU A 24 -38.54 20.08 -6.74
C GLU A 24 -39.29 19.46 -5.54
N THR A 25 -38.66 18.51 -4.79
CA THR A 25 -39.37 17.69 -3.81
C THR A 25 -38.91 17.98 -2.38
N LEU A 26 -37.60 18.11 -2.13
CA LEU A 26 -37.03 18.30 -0.80
C LEU A 26 -37.59 19.56 -0.15
N ALA A 27 -38.08 19.43 1.10
CA ALA A 27 -38.71 20.52 1.85
C ALA A 27 -39.84 21.26 1.09
N GLY A 28 -40.64 20.50 0.30
CA GLY A 28 -41.73 21.05 -0.50
C GLY A 28 -41.27 21.98 -1.63
N GLY A 29 -40.11 21.77 -2.20
CA GLY A 29 -39.55 22.57 -3.29
C GLY A 29 -38.92 23.89 -2.85
N LYS A 30 -38.66 24.07 -1.55
CA LYS A 30 -38.01 25.28 -1.01
C LYS A 30 -36.65 25.56 -1.66
N TRP A 31 -35.93 24.53 -2.08
CA TRP A 31 -34.59 24.60 -2.62
C TRP A 31 -34.52 24.59 -4.15
N ASN A 32 -35.68 24.89 -4.80
CA ASN A 32 -35.74 24.91 -6.26
C ASN A 32 -34.68 25.86 -6.82
N HIS A 33 -34.02 25.44 -7.91
CA HIS A 33 -32.92 26.11 -8.59
C HIS A 33 -31.58 26.15 -7.86
N LEU A 34 -31.44 25.54 -6.71
CA LEU A 34 -30.12 25.48 -6.04
C LEU A 34 -29.18 24.42 -6.64
N MET A 35 -29.71 23.40 -7.31
CA MET A 35 -28.92 22.33 -7.94
C MET A 35 -29.08 22.38 -9.48
N ASP A 36 -29.17 23.57 -10.07
CA ASP A 36 -29.33 23.73 -11.52
C ASP A 36 -27.98 23.76 -12.26
N GLN A 37 -26.90 24.00 -11.55
CA GLN A 37 -25.59 24.10 -12.20
C GLN A 37 -25.20 22.77 -12.83
N THR A 38 -24.85 22.76 -14.08
CA THR A 38 -24.28 21.60 -14.75
C THR A 38 -22.92 21.26 -14.15
N HIS A 39 -22.66 19.97 -13.89
CA HIS A 39 -21.49 19.51 -13.19
C HIS A 39 -20.85 18.26 -13.82
N ILE A 40 -21.47 17.69 -14.87
CA ILE A 40 -20.94 16.57 -15.63
C ILE A 40 -20.71 17.00 -17.09
N GLY A 41 -19.52 16.68 -17.61
CA GLY A 41 -19.16 16.97 -19.01
C GLY A 41 -18.31 18.23 -19.19
N TYR A 42 -17.64 18.67 -18.12
CA TYR A 42 -16.66 19.75 -18.23
C TYR A 42 -15.52 19.36 -19.15
N THR A 43 -15.18 20.26 -20.06
CA THR A 43 -13.95 20.22 -20.82
C THR A 43 -13.08 21.36 -20.34
N PHE A 44 -11.94 21.04 -19.77
CA PHE A 44 -11.09 22.00 -19.10
C PHE A 44 -11.89 22.65 -17.93
N TRP A 45 -12.05 23.95 -17.87
CA TRP A 45 -12.84 24.66 -16.84
C TRP A 45 -14.16 25.25 -17.36
N ASN A 46 -14.49 25.00 -18.63
CA ASN A 46 -15.72 25.53 -19.23
C ASN A 46 -16.95 24.72 -18.80
N GLN A 47 -17.92 25.40 -18.21
CA GLN A 47 -19.20 24.81 -17.86
C GLN A 47 -19.94 24.32 -19.08
N PRO A 48 -20.41 23.09 -19.16
CA PRO A 48 -21.23 22.60 -20.24
C PRO A 48 -22.64 23.22 -20.18
N VAL A 49 -23.32 23.33 -21.31
CA VAL A 49 -24.69 23.84 -21.39
C VAL A 49 -25.69 22.92 -20.65
N ARG A 50 -25.36 21.63 -20.59
CA ARG A 50 -26.13 20.60 -19.87
C ARG A 50 -25.18 19.49 -19.40
N ASN A 51 -25.62 18.74 -18.39
CA ASN A 51 -24.90 17.51 -18.02
C ASN A 51 -24.85 16.57 -19.23
N ALA A 52 -23.66 16.10 -19.56
CA ALA A 52 -23.42 15.24 -20.70
C ALA A 52 -22.76 13.91 -20.22
N MET A 53 -23.40 12.81 -20.63
CA MET A 53 -22.85 11.49 -20.34
C MET A 53 -21.44 11.37 -20.91
N PRO A 54 -20.43 10.98 -20.10
CA PRO A 54 -19.09 10.72 -20.60
C PRO A 54 -19.08 9.63 -21.67
N ALA A 55 -18.09 9.65 -22.56
CA ALA A 55 -17.92 8.61 -23.55
C ALA A 55 -17.63 7.28 -22.86
N ILE A 56 -18.42 6.26 -23.17
CA ILE A 56 -18.29 4.91 -22.61
C ILE A 56 -17.90 3.97 -23.74
N GLN A 57 -16.90 3.12 -23.47
CA GLN A 57 -16.54 2.05 -24.38
C GLN A 57 -17.25 0.76 -23.96
N GLU A 58 -17.81 0.06 -24.92
CA GLU A 58 -18.40 -1.27 -24.73
C GLU A 58 -17.67 -2.30 -25.57
N ILE A 59 -17.63 -3.50 -25.05
CA ILE A 59 -17.10 -4.69 -25.74
C ILE A 59 -18.23 -5.60 -26.19
N GLN A 60 -18.00 -6.36 -27.24
CA GLN A 60 -18.91 -7.43 -27.62
C GLN A 60 -18.66 -8.64 -26.72
N VAL A 61 -19.67 -9.01 -25.92
CA VAL A 61 -19.58 -10.11 -24.98
C VAL A 61 -20.22 -11.37 -25.61
N PRO A 62 -19.52 -12.51 -25.74
CA PRO A 62 -20.06 -13.75 -26.27
C PRO A 62 -21.30 -14.22 -25.51
N ALA A 63 -22.30 -14.77 -26.20
CA ALA A 63 -23.52 -15.29 -25.57
C ALA A 63 -23.26 -16.51 -24.67
N GLN A 64 -22.21 -17.29 -24.96
CA GLN A 64 -21.81 -18.46 -24.19
C GLN A 64 -21.04 -18.07 -22.92
N SER A 65 -20.91 -19.01 -21.99
CA SER A 65 -20.05 -18.85 -20.83
C SER A 65 -18.57 -18.96 -21.22
N GLU A 66 -17.75 -18.07 -20.65
CA GLU A 66 -16.31 -18.12 -20.85
C GLU A 66 -15.59 -17.74 -19.55
N MET A 67 -14.81 -18.68 -18.99
CA MET A 67 -14.10 -18.47 -17.75
C MET A 67 -12.82 -17.65 -17.95
N GLY A 68 -12.66 -16.60 -17.15
CA GLY A 68 -11.42 -15.90 -16.92
C GLY A 68 -11.03 -16.00 -15.45
N VAL A 69 -9.73 -16.00 -15.16
CA VAL A 69 -9.16 -15.95 -13.81
C VAL A 69 -8.14 -14.83 -13.78
N SER A 70 -8.17 -13.99 -12.74
CA SER A 70 -7.15 -12.98 -12.47
C SER A 70 -6.62 -13.14 -11.06
N VAL A 71 -5.37 -12.78 -10.83
CA VAL A 71 -4.73 -12.87 -9.53
C VAL A 71 -4.51 -11.48 -8.92
N GLU A 72 -4.51 -11.40 -7.61
CA GLU A 72 -4.27 -10.17 -6.86
C GLU A 72 -3.04 -9.42 -7.37
N GLY A 73 -3.20 -8.13 -7.67
CA GLY A 73 -2.12 -7.24 -8.09
C GLY A 73 -1.62 -7.46 -9.52
N SER A 74 -2.33 -8.25 -10.35
CA SER A 74 -2.02 -8.45 -11.76
C SER A 74 -3.12 -7.89 -12.66
N GLU A 75 -2.75 -7.26 -13.77
CA GLU A 75 -3.67 -6.86 -14.84
C GLU A 75 -3.89 -8.00 -15.86
N ALA A 76 -3.13 -9.09 -15.72
CA ALA A 76 -3.23 -10.24 -16.59
C ALA A 76 -4.40 -11.14 -16.21
N SER A 77 -4.89 -11.95 -17.18
CA SER A 77 -5.92 -12.94 -16.95
C SER A 77 -5.64 -14.22 -17.74
N TRP A 78 -6.11 -15.33 -17.20
CA TRP A 78 -5.94 -16.68 -17.72
C TRP A 78 -7.31 -17.30 -18.07
N PRO A 79 -7.32 -18.36 -18.95
CA PRO A 79 -6.20 -19.22 -19.36
C PRO A 79 -5.36 -18.70 -20.52
N ASP A 80 -5.75 -17.68 -21.25
CA ASP A 80 -5.16 -17.31 -22.53
C ASP A 80 -3.86 -16.48 -22.41
N ASN A 81 -3.19 -16.56 -21.26
CA ASN A 81 -1.91 -15.89 -21.01
C ASN A 81 -0.77 -16.91 -21.00
N PRO A 82 0.34 -16.66 -21.74
CA PRO A 82 1.47 -17.59 -21.76
C PRO A 82 2.29 -17.60 -20.47
N ARG A 83 2.12 -16.58 -19.59
CA ARG A 83 2.79 -16.54 -18.30
C ARG A 83 2.05 -17.39 -17.28
N GLU A 84 2.78 -17.92 -16.31
CA GLU A 84 2.21 -18.60 -15.15
C GLU A 84 1.32 -17.65 -14.33
N ALA A 85 0.20 -18.16 -13.82
CA ALA A 85 -0.65 -17.44 -12.89
C ALA A 85 -0.06 -17.57 -11.47
N VAL A 86 0.56 -16.52 -10.96
CA VAL A 86 1.27 -16.53 -9.68
C VAL A 86 0.62 -15.53 -8.75
N LEU A 87 0.15 -15.98 -7.59
CA LEU A 87 -0.33 -15.13 -6.52
C LEU A 87 0.83 -14.36 -5.85
N PRO A 88 0.57 -13.20 -5.24
CA PRO A 88 1.55 -12.60 -4.35
C PRO A 88 1.97 -13.60 -3.27
N PRO A 89 3.24 -13.60 -2.83
CA PRO A 89 3.73 -14.53 -1.83
C PRO A 89 2.90 -14.50 -0.54
N GLN A 90 2.63 -15.67 0.02
CA GLN A 90 2.15 -15.85 1.38
C GLN A 90 3.35 -15.91 2.31
N ASN A 91 3.31 -15.19 3.42
CA ASN A 91 4.46 -15.06 4.30
C ASN A 91 4.08 -15.45 5.74
N VAL A 92 4.90 -16.27 6.38
CA VAL A 92 4.66 -16.77 7.75
C VAL A 92 4.63 -15.64 8.80
N TYR A 93 5.28 -14.50 8.52
CA TYR A 93 5.32 -13.39 9.46
C TYR A 93 4.07 -12.53 9.43
N ASP A 94 3.63 -12.08 8.25
CA ASP A 94 2.44 -11.22 8.10
C ASP A 94 1.13 -12.00 7.99
N GLN A 95 1.19 -13.26 7.56
CA GLN A 95 0.05 -14.18 7.46
C GLN A 95 -1.16 -13.60 6.69
N GLN A 96 -0.89 -12.77 5.70
CA GLN A 96 -1.92 -12.10 4.93
C GLN A 96 -2.72 -13.10 4.08
N THR A 97 -4.04 -12.97 4.10
CA THR A 97 -4.91 -13.65 3.16
C THR A 97 -4.79 -13.00 1.79
N ARG A 98 -4.63 -13.82 0.74
CA ARG A 98 -4.59 -13.37 -0.65
C ARG A 98 -5.89 -13.74 -1.34
N TYR A 99 -6.07 -13.26 -2.58
CA TYR A 99 -7.24 -13.61 -3.37
C TYR A 99 -6.93 -13.73 -4.86
N PHE A 100 -7.81 -14.39 -5.55
CA PHE A 100 -7.94 -14.33 -7.00
C PHE A 100 -9.42 -14.20 -7.36
N GLU A 101 -9.71 -13.81 -8.58
CA GLU A 101 -11.07 -13.62 -9.06
C GLU A 101 -11.33 -14.54 -10.25
N ILE A 102 -12.48 -15.21 -10.20
CA ILE A 102 -13.04 -15.97 -11.33
C ILE A 102 -14.12 -15.09 -11.93
N PHE A 103 -14.03 -14.78 -13.20
CA PHE A 103 -14.99 -13.90 -13.86
C PHE A 103 -15.48 -14.50 -15.18
N ASN A 104 -16.65 -14.03 -15.59
CA ASN A 104 -17.28 -14.47 -16.83
C ASN A 104 -16.96 -13.48 -17.95
N ARG A 105 -16.29 -13.94 -19.00
CA ARG A 105 -16.04 -13.17 -20.21
C ARG A 105 -17.22 -13.26 -21.19
N GLY A 106 -18.23 -14.10 -20.88
CA GLY A 106 -19.45 -14.30 -21.64
C GLY A 106 -20.71 -13.88 -20.87
N GLN A 107 -21.88 -14.21 -21.43
CA GLN A 107 -23.17 -13.82 -20.84
C GLN A 107 -23.81 -14.96 -20.02
N ALA A 108 -23.67 -16.22 -20.45
CA ALA A 108 -24.27 -17.33 -19.74
C ALA A 108 -23.50 -17.67 -18.45
N PRO A 109 -24.17 -17.80 -17.29
CA PRO A 109 -23.53 -18.23 -16.04
C PRO A 109 -22.89 -19.61 -16.17
N PHE A 110 -21.85 -19.88 -15.34
CA PHE A 110 -21.20 -21.18 -15.29
C PHE A 110 -20.85 -21.60 -13.86
N ALA A 111 -20.81 -22.92 -13.62
CA ALA A 111 -20.32 -23.49 -12.38
C ALA A 111 -18.78 -23.56 -12.37
N PHE A 112 -18.17 -23.38 -11.20
CA PHE A 112 -16.74 -23.55 -10.99
C PHE A 112 -16.44 -24.43 -9.78
N THR A 113 -15.26 -25.04 -9.79
CA THR A 113 -14.65 -25.67 -8.61
C THR A 113 -13.20 -25.22 -8.45
N VAL A 114 -12.74 -25.20 -7.20
CA VAL A 114 -11.38 -24.82 -6.83
C VAL A 114 -10.81 -25.89 -5.91
N GLU A 115 -9.66 -26.42 -6.28
CA GLU A 115 -8.95 -27.47 -5.54
C GLU A 115 -7.55 -26.99 -5.17
N ALA A 116 -7.19 -27.07 -3.89
CA ALA A 116 -5.84 -26.81 -3.42
C ALA A 116 -5.01 -28.09 -3.45
N SER A 117 -3.71 -27.99 -3.75
CA SER A 117 -2.79 -29.14 -3.82
C SER A 117 -2.48 -29.76 -2.46
N ASP A 118 -2.59 -28.97 -1.40
CA ASP A 118 -2.11 -29.31 -0.07
C ASP A 118 -3.17 -29.01 1.01
N ALA A 119 -3.17 -29.80 2.07
CA ALA A 119 -4.14 -29.68 3.15
C ALA A 119 -3.96 -28.36 3.99
N TRP A 120 -2.80 -27.75 3.96
CA TRP A 120 -2.52 -26.48 4.63
C TRP A 120 -2.95 -25.25 3.81
N LEU A 121 -3.33 -25.46 2.53
CA LEU A 121 -3.76 -24.37 1.64
C LEU A 121 -5.28 -24.35 1.56
N HIS A 122 -5.90 -23.30 2.04
CA HIS A 122 -7.35 -23.17 2.10
C HIS A 122 -7.88 -22.16 1.09
N VAL A 123 -8.99 -22.50 0.44
CA VAL A 123 -9.68 -21.64 -0.53
C VAL A 123 -11.15 -21.47 -0.14
N SER A 124 -11.68 -20.27 -0.28
CA SER A 124 -13.08 -19.97 0.03
C SER A 124 -13.65 -18.88 -0.86
N PRO A 125 -14.78 -19.14 -1.59
CA PRO A 125 -15.48 -20.43 -1.72
C PRO A 125 -14.72 -21.41 -2.62
N SER A 126 -14.85 -22.72 -2.37
CA SER A 126 -14.24 -23.78 -3.20
C SER A 126 -15.09 -24.22 -4.38
N LYS A 127 -16.35 -23.80 -4.47
CA LYS A 127 -17.27 -24.04 -5.58
C LYS A 127 -18.38 -23.02 -5.60
N GLY A 128 -19.01 -22.84 -6.75
CA GLY A 128 -20.13 -21.93 -6.90
C GLY A 128 -20.54 -21.72 -8.35
N THR A 129 -21.36 -20.70 -8.60
CA THR A 129 -21.76 -20.27 -9.93
C THR A 129 -21.33 -18.83 -10.16
N VAL A 130 -20.66 -18.57 -11.25
CA VAL A 130 -20.25 -17.23 -11.68
C VAL A 130 -21.24 -16.71 -12.72
N THR A 131 -21.91 -15.63 -12.36
CA THR A 131 -22.69 -14.84 -13.32
C THR A 131 -21.83 -13.70 -13.91
N ARG A 132 -21.14 -12.97 -13.05
CA ARG A 132 -20.22 -11.87 -13.41
C ARG A 132 -18.81 -12.18 -12.92
N GLU A 133 -18.63 -12.15 -11.61
CA GLU A 133 -17.35 -12.41 -10.95
C GLU A 133 -17.55 -13.05 -9.57
N GLN A 134 -16.55 -13.77 -9.12
CA GLN A 134 -16.47 -14.37 -7.79
C GLN A 134 -15.04 -14.26 -7.28
N ARG A 135 -14.86 -13.55 -6.17
CA ARG A 135 -13.59 -13.53 -5.45
C ARG A 135 -13.45 -14.80 -4.63
N VAL A 136 -12.29 -15.43 -4.73
CA VAL A 136 -11.89 -16.60 -3.95
C VAL A 136 -10.71 -16.21 -3.07
N TRP A 137 -10.89 -16.33 -1.77
CA TRP A 137 -9.86 -16.07 -0.77
C TRP A 137 -8.95 -17.28 -0.62
N VAL A 138 -7.67 -17.00 -0.42
CA VAL A 138 -6.61 -17.99 -0.24
C VAL A 138 -5.89 -17.71 1.07
N SER A 139 -5.89 -18.69 1.97
CA SER A 139 -5.20 -18.60 3.26
C SER A 139 -4.36 -19.85 3.52
N VAL A 140 -3.40 -19.74 4.42
CA VAL A 140 -2.45 -20.80 4.77
C VAL A 140 -2.58 -21.12 6.27
N ASP A 141 -2.73 -22.41 6.59
CA ASP A 141 -2.60 -22.87 7.98
C ASP A 141 -1.12 -23.06 8.33
N TRP A 142 -0.52 -22.04 8.88
CA TRP A 142 0.90 -22.02 9.21
C TRP A 142 1.32 -23.02 10.29
N ASN A 143 0.37 -23.62 11.04
CA ASN A 143 0.67 -24.62 12.05
C ASN A 143 1.05 -25.97 11.44
N VAL A 144 0.60 -26.23 10.21
CA VAL A 144 0.80 -27.52 9.54
C VAL A 144 1.60 -27.43 8.24
N VAL A 145 2.02 -26.21 7.84
CA VAL A 145 2.92 -26.03 6.69
C VAL A 145 4.28 -26.68 7.00
N PRO A 146 4.80 -27.57 6.15
CA PRO A 146 6.13 -28.12 6.35
C PRO A 146 7.21 -27.04 6.37
N ALA A 147 8.17 -27.17 7.28
CA ALA A 147 9.31 -26.25 7.35
C ALA A 147 10.07 -26.24 6.01
N GLY A 148 10.35 -25.04 5.49
CA GLY A 148 11.00 -24.86 4.20
C GLY A 148 10.08 -25.06 2.97
N ALA A 149 8.77 -25.28 3.16
CA ALA A 149 7.83 -25.25 2.05
C ALA A 149 7.89 -23.88 1.34
N SER A 150 8.06 -23.90 0.03
CA SER A 150 8.27 -22.69 -0.78
C SER A 150 7.12 -22.37 -1.73
N ARG A 151 6.20 -23.30 -1.97
CA ARG A 151 5.03 -23.10 -2.84
C ARG A 151 3.97 -24.17 -2.67
N GLY A 152 2.73 -23.80 -2.99
CA GLY A 152 1.60 -24.68 -3.26
C GLY A 152 0.98 -24.35 -4.61
N SER A 153 -0.09 -25.06 -4.99
CA SER A 153 -0.85 -24.76 -6.20
C SER A 153 -2.36 -24.86 -5.96
N ILE A 154 -3.11 -24.12 -6.78
CA ILE A 154 -4.58 -24.13 -6.78
C ILE A 154 -5.04 -24.37 -8.20
N THR A 155 -5.95 -25.32 -8.40
CA THR A 155 -6.57 -25.61 -9.70
C THR A 155 -8.00 -25.06 -9.71
N VAL A 156 -8.28 -24.14 -10.62
CA VAL A 156 -9.63 -23.63 -10.90
C VAL A 156 -10.16 -24.34 -12.12
N SER A 157 -11.32 -24.98 -12.01
CA SER A 157 -12.00 -25.68 -13.12
C SER A 157 -13.34 -24.97 -13.42
N GLY A 158 -13.65 -24.81 -14.69
CA GLY A 158 -14.83 -24.11 -15.18
C GLY A 158 -15.47 -24.77 -16.40
N PRO A 159 -16.25 -24.04 -17.20
CA PRO A 159 -16.99 -24.60 -18.35
C PRO A 159 -16.03 -25.15 -19.42
N ASN A 160 -16.50 -26.12 -20.20
CA ASN A 160 -15.78 -26.72 -21.32
C ASN A 160 -14.43 -27.35 -20.93
N ASP A 161 -14.35 -27.96 -19.73
CA ASP A 161 -13.15 -28.57 -19.16
C ASP A 161 -11.94 -27.61 -19.05
N ARG A 162 -12.21 -26.31 -19.12
CA ARG A 162 -11.16 -25.28 -18.93
C ARG A 162 -10.63 -25.30 -17.50
N LYS A 163 -9.31 -25.29 -17.38
CA LYS A 163 -8.60 -25.25 -16.11
C LYS A 163 -7.55 -24.16 -16.10
N VAL A 164 -7.38 -23.54 -14.96
CA VAL A 164 -6.30 -22.60 -14.68
C VAL A 164 -5.60 -23.07 -13.41
N VAL A 165 -4.28 -23.22 -13.47
CA VAL A 165 -3.45 -23.55 -12.32
C VAL A 165 -2.77 -22.27 -11.84
N LEU A 166 -2.95 -21.94 -10.55
CA LEU A 166 -2.30 -20.82 -9.90
C LEU A 166 -1.18 -21.34 -8.99
N THR A 167 -0.03 -20.75 -9.08
CA THR A 167 1.06 -20.96 -8.13
C THR A 167 0.90 -20.04 -6.93
N VAL A 168 1.06 -20.58 -5.73
CA VAL A 168 1.03 -19.87 -4.45
C VAL A 168 2.43 -19.93 -3.84
N PRO A 169 3.27 -18.90 -4.03
CA PRO A 169 4.58 -18.86 -3.40
C PRO A 169 4.46 -18.70 -1.88
N LEU A 170 5.36 -19.37 -1.14
CA LEU A 170 5.44 -19.28 0.31
C LEU A 170 6.82 -18.76 0.74
N VAL A 171 6.83 -17.92 1.76
CA VAL A 171 8.01 -17.52 2.51
C VAL A 171 7.88 -18.08 3.92
N ASN A 172 8.55 -19.21 4.18
CA ASN A 172 8.53 -19.95 5.44
C ASN A 172 9.96 -20.44 5.77
N PRO A 173 10.90 -19.52 6.11
CA PRO A 173 12.27 -19.90 6.40
C PRO A 173 12.35 -20.75 7.68
N ALA A 174 13.25 -21.73 7.68
CA ALA A 174 13.40 -22.68 8.77
C ALA A 174 14.18 -22.10 9.96
N ASP A 175 15.02 -21.11 9.73
CA ASP A 175 16.01 -20.54 10.65
C ASP A 175 15.48 -19.37 11.49
N LEU A 176 14.39 -18.73 11.07
CA LEU A 176 13.76 -17.63 11.82
C LEU A 176 12.27 -17.91 12.01
N LYS A 177 11.89 -18.34 13.19
CA LYS A 177 10.49 -18.54 13.55
C LYS A 177 9.81 -17.21 13.87
N ARG A 178 8.53 -17.09 13.52
CA ARG A 178 7.72 -15.90 13.77
C ARG A 178 7.77 -15.44 15.23
N GLU A 179 7.74 -16.37 16.17
CA GLU A 179 7.74 -16.11 17.62
C GLU A 179 9.11 -15.63 18.14
N SER A 180 10.17 -15.85 17.36
CA SER A 180 11.55 -15.45 17.72
C SER A 180 12.01 -14.16 17.04
N VAL A 181 11.13 -13.51 16.25
CA VAL A 181 11.42 -12.21 15.66
C VAL A 181 11.59 -11.18 16.79
N GLU A 182 12.62 -10.36 16.71
CA GLU A 182 12.81 -9.21 17.59
C GLU A 182 12.77 -7.91 16.79
N GLY A 183 11.74 -7.08 17.02
CA GLY A 183 11.47 -5.90 16.21
C GLY A 183 10.73 -6.25 14.92
N PHE A 184 11.04 -5.58 13.84
CA PHE A 184 10.39 -5.76 12.53
C PHE A 184 11.02 -6.88 11.72
N VAL A 185 10.28 -7.40 10.75
CA VAL A 185 10.81 -8.38 9.79
C VAL A 185 10.42 -8.00 8.36
N GLU A 186 11.35 -8.22 7.44
CA GLU A 186 11.12 -8.03 6.02
C GLU A 186 10.03 -8.96 5.51
N THR A 187 9.05 -8.37 4.81
CA THR A 187 8.01 -9.10 4.09
C THR A 187 7.75 -8.45 2.74
N ASN A 188 7.48 -9.25 1.72
CA ASN A 188 7.13 -8.75 0.37
C ASN A 188 8.16 -7.77 -0.22
N GLY A 189 9.45 -7.92 0.13
CA GLY A 189 10.54 -7.07 -0.37
C GLY A 189 10.59 -5.69 0.25
N CYS A 190 10.09 -5.51 1.49
CA CYS A 190 10.25 -4.29 2.25
C CYS A 190 10.10 -4.49 3.76
N VAL A 191 10.55 -3.49 4.53
CA VAL A 191 10.18 -3.29 5.93
C VAL A 191 9.54 -1.92 6.06
N SER A 192 8.27 -1.88 6.44
CA SER A 192 7.52 -0.63 6.69
C SER A 192 7.33 -0.43 8.19
N ILE A 193 7.65 0.75 8.68
CA ILE A 193 7.78 1.06 10.09
C ILE A 193 7.02 2.34 10.40
N GLU A 194 6.01 2.30 11.24
CA GLU A 194 5.39 3.49 11.80
C GLU A 194 6.36 4.16 12.80
N ALA A 195 6.51 5.47 12.71
CA ALA A 195 7.57 6.19 13.44
C ALA A 195 7.51 6.00 14.96
N GLU A 196 6.32 5.83 15.53
CA GLU A 196 6.11 5.64 16.98
C GLU A 196 6.53 4.26 17.49
N HIS A 197 6.75 3.29 16.62
CA HIS A 197 7.10 1.92 16.98
C HIS A 197 8.62 1.69 16.99
N PHE A 198 9.35 2.65 17.51
CA PHE A 198 10.80 2.52 17.69
C PHE A 198 11.16 1.46 18.75
N THR A 199 12.27 0.78 18.53
CA THR A 199 12.84 -0.16 19.50
C THR A 199 13.51 0.58 20.66
N ARG A 200 14.13 1.73 20.36
CA ARG A 200 14.81 2.57 21.34
C ARG A 200 14.79 4.03 20.93
N ALA A 201 14.52 4.90 21.90
CA ALA A 201 14.74 6.34 21.76
C ALA A 201 16.00 6.74 22.53
N VAL A 202 16.91 7.43 21.87
CA VAL A 202 18.05 8.11 22.51
C VAL A 202 17.73 9.57 22.59
N GLU A 203 17.76 10.10 23.79
CA GLU A 203 17.46 11.49 24.10
C GLU A 203 18.70 12.19 24.70
N THR A 204 18.68 13.52 24.74
CA THR A 204 19.68 14.31 25.41
C THR A 204 19.03 15.15 26.49
N LYS A 205 19.85 15.82 27.33
CA LYS A 205 19.29 16.78 28.31
C LYS A 205 18.54 17.94 27.65
N ALA A 206 18.89 18.28 26.42
CA ALA A 206 18.34 19.39 25.67
C ALA A 206 17.18 19.03 24.75
N VAL A 207 17.01 17.73 24.42
CA VAL A 207 16.06 17.28 23.39
C VAL A 207 15.43 15.96 23.79
N GLN A 208 14.10 15.91 23.73
CA GLN A 208 13.30 14.72 23.97
C GLN A 208 12.42 14.38 22.77
N TRP A 209 12.14 13.11 22.52
CA TRP A 209 11.19 12.66 21.51
C TRP A 209 9.76 12.74 22.01
N LYS A 210 8.86 13.27 21.19
CA LYS A 210 7.43 13.35 21.48
C LYS A 210 6.62 12.79 20.34
N LYS A 211 5.59 12.02 20.72
CA LYS A 211 4.58 11.53 19.78
C LYS A 211 3.49 12.59 19.57
N ILE A 212 3.12 12.81 18.33
CA ILE A 212 1.94 13.57 17.92
C ILE A 212 0.90 12.52 17.49
N PRO A 213 -0.12 12.24 18.31
CA PRO A 213 -1.11 11.24 18.00
C PRO A 213 -2.01 11.67 16.83
N ASP A 214 -2.58 10.71 16.10
CA ASP A 214 -3.52 10.94 15.00
C ASP A 214 -3.00 11.95 13.97
N PHE A 215 -1.72 11.82 13.62
CA PHE A 215 -1.02 12.75 12.75
C PHE A 215 -0.39 12.02 11.55
N GLY A 216 -0.40 12.69 10.39
CA GLY A 216 0.13 12.13 9.15
C GLY A 216 -0.87 11.24 8.43
N ARG A 217 -0.35 10.37 7.55
CA ARG A 217 -1.18 9.54 6.67
C ARG A 217 -1.74 8.28 7.31
N THR A 218 -1.06 7.77 8.35
CA THR A 218 -1.40 6.43 8.88
C THR A 218 -1.68 6.40 10.37
N LEU A 219 -0.73 6.73 11.23
CA LEU A 219 -0.87 6.51 12.67
C LEU A 219 -0.54 7.74 13.52
N SER A 220 0.72 8.16 13.51
CA SER A 220 1.20 9.28 14.33
C SER A 220 2.50 9.85 13.78
N GLY A 221 2.88 11.04 14.24
CA GLY A 221 4.19 11.63 13.97
C GLY A 221 5.10 11.57 15.20
N MET A 222 6.42 11.43 14.97
CA MET A 222 7.45 11.58 15.99
C MET A 222 8.28 12.82 15.72
N THR A 223 8.44 13.65 16.73
CA THR A 223 9.23 14.90 16.63
C THR A 223 10.04 15.14 17.89
N THR A 224 10.96 16.08 17.83
CA THR A 224 11.80 16.44 18.98
C THR A 224 11.34 17.76 19.63
N PHE A 225 11.38 17.82 20.95
CA PHE A 225 11.09 19.00 21.75
C PHE A 225 12.27 19.38 22.64
N PRO A 226 12.46 20.71 22.90
CA PRO A 226 11.70 21.80 22.30
C PRO A 226 12.05 22.03 20.82
N VAL A 227 11.10 22.49 20.01
CA VAL A 227 11.32 22.80 18.58
C VAL A 227 12.29 23.96 18.36
N THR A 228 12.62 24.68 19.44
CA THR A 228 13.62 25.77 19.47
C THR A 228 14.99 25.30 19.90
N ALA A 229 15.23 24.01 20.10
CA ALA A 229 16.53 23.46 20.43
C ALA A 229 17.56 23.82 19.34
N ALA A 230 18.85 23.89 19.73
CA ALA A 230 19.90 24.09 18.76
C ALA A 230 20.09 22.84 17.86
N SER A 231 20.51 23.10 16.62
CA SER A 231 20.95 22.02 15.72
C SER A 231 22.09 21.22 16.35
N GLN A 232 22.08 19.91 16.14
CA GLN A 232 23.10 19.01 16.69
C GLN A 232 24.15 18.64 15.63
N THR A 233 25.39 18.54 16.05
CA THR A 233 26.44 17.83 15.30
C THR A 233 26.33 16.34 15.67
N LEU A 234 26.25 15.49 14.64
CA LEU A 234 26.08 14.06 14.86
C LEU A 234 27.27 13.44 15.62
N SER A 235 26.92 12.70 16.65
CA SER A 235 27.83 11.90 17.47
C SER A 235 27.08 10.67 18.02
N PRO A 236 27.75 9.68 18.55
CA PRO A 236 27.09 8.53 19.19
C PRO A 236 26.13 8.90 20.33
N ALA A 237 26.26 10.09 20.92
CA ALA A 237 25.37 10.61 21.97
C ALA A 237 24.18 11.45 21.44
N SER A 238 24.10 11.70 20.15
CA SER A 238 23.04 12.52 19.56
C SER A 238 21.67 11.86 19.64
N ALA A 239 20.63 12.68 19.78
CA ALA A 239 19.25 12.21 19.84
C ALA A 239 18.86 11.48 18.56
N ARG A 240 18.26 10.29 18.69
CA ARG A 240 17.83 9.45 17.58
C ARG A 240 16.76 8.46 17.99
N LEU A 241 16.01 7.98 17.01
CA LEU A 241 15.16 6.81 17.11
C LEU A 241 15.85 5.61 16.45
N GLU A 242 15.79 4.46 17.07
CA GLU A 242 16.37 3.22 16.60
C GLU A 242 15.27 2.18 16.35
N TYR A 243 15.34 1.52 15.22
CA TYR A 243 14.36 0.53 14.78
C TYR A 243 15.08 -0.77 14.43
N ARG A 244 14.88 -1.81 15.22
CA ARG A 244 15.45 -3.14 14.96
C ARG A 244 14.61 -3.84 13.90
N ALA A 245 15.25 -4.38 12.88
CA ALA A 245 14.59 -5.13 11.82
C ALA A 245 15.45 -6.31 11.36
N TYR A 246 14.80 -7.42 11.03
CA TYR A 246 15.45 -8.55 10.35
C TYR A 246 15.24 -8.40 8.86
N LEU A 247 16.32 -8.38 8.09
CA LEU A 247 16.34 -8.29 6.64
C LEU A 247 16.88 -9.58 6.05
N PHE A 248 16.15 -10.17 5.10
CA PHE A 248 16.59 -11.34 4.33
C PHE A 248 17.48 -10.95 3.17
N HIS A 249 17.54 -9.68 2.86
CA HIS A 249 18.28 -9.09 1.75
C HIS A 249 19.68 -8.65 2.21
N ASP A 250 20.64 -8.74 1.26
CA ASP A 250 21.95 -8.09 1.33
C ASP A 250 22.14 -7.16 0.12
N GLY A 251 23.20 -6.36 0.10
CA GLY A 251 23.46 -5.41 -0.96
C GLY A 251 22.76 -4.07 -0.79
N THR A 252 22.44 -3.41 -1.89
CA THR A 252 21.90 -2.04 -1.85
C THR A 252 20.41 -2.04 -1.58
N VAL A 253 20.00 -1.26 -0.57
CA VAL A 253 18.58 -1.02 -0.23
C VAL A 253 18.28 0.47 -0.26
N GLY A 254 17.02 0.81 -0.58
CA GLY A 254 16.48 2.15 -0.42
C GLY A 254 15.91 2.35 1.00
N VAL A 255 16.04 3.55 1.54
CA VAL A 255 15.30 3.94 2.76
C VAL A 255 14.49 5.19 2.44
N ASP A 256 13.17 5.02 2.40
CA ASP A 256 12.22 6.12 2.25
C ASP A 256 11.83 6.65 3.62
N VAL A 257 12.07 7.95 3.82
CA VAL A 257 11.72 8.67 5.04
C VAL A 257 10.52 9.55 4.76
N TYR A 258 9.40 9.25 5.40
CA TYR A 258 8.14 9.99 5.29
C TYR A 258 8.10 11.08 6.37
N LEU A 259 8.06 12.33 5.94
CA LEU A 259 8.08 13.50 6.79
C LEU A 259 6.85 14.37 6.56
N ALA A 260 6.31 14.95 7.61
CA ALA A 260 5.29 15.97 7.47
C ALA A 260 5.82 17.16 6.66
N PRO A 261 5.00 17.75 5.77
CA PRO A 261 5.36 18.99 5.10
C PRO A 261 5.59 20.09 6.12
N THR A 262 6.83 20.57 6.21
CA THR A 262 7.22 21.57 7.20
C THR A 262 7.97 22.70 6.49
N GLN A 263 7.48 23.95 6.67
CA GLN A 263 8.20 25.12 6.22
C GLN A 263 9.39 25.37 7.13
N LYS A 264 10.45 25.89 6.53
CA LYS A 264 11.63 26.31 7.28
C LYS A 264 11.32 27.52 8.16
N PHE A 265 11.22 27.33 9.45
CA PHE A 265 10.96 28.38 10.42
C PHE A 265 12.19 28.80 11.24
N GLN A 266 13.32 28.11 11.08
CA GLN A 266 14.59 28.42 11.72
C GLN A 266 15.61 28.97 10.72
N PRO A 267 16.61 29.77 11.16
CA PRO A 267 17.73 30.17 10.32
C PRO A 267 18.53 28.96 9.81
N GLY A 268 19.16 29.07 8.66
CA GLY A 268 19.99 28.02 8.09
C GLY A 268 19.55 27.53 6.71
N ALA A 269 20.15 26.45 6.21
CA ALA A 269 19.97 25.97 4.84
C ALA A 269 18.73 25.07 4.65
N GLY A 270 17.97 24.79 5.69
CA GLY A 270 16.81 23.88 5.69
C GLY A 270 16.82 22.99 6.93
N PHE A 271 15.88 22.03 6.99
CA PHE A 271 15.85 21.04 8.07
C PHE A 271 16.56 19.76 7.64
N ARG A 272 17.49 19.32 8.48
CA ARG A 272 18.34 18.15 8.24
C ARG A 272 18.08 17.07 9.28
N TYR A 273 18.20 15.84 8.83
CA TYR A 273 18.26 14.64 9.66
C TYR A 273 19.41 13.74 9.21
N GLY A 274 19.79 12.79 10.04
CA GLY A 274 20.69 11.71 9.66
C GLY A 274 19.92 10.40 9.53
N ILE A 275 20.39 9.53 8.65
CA ILE A 275 19.86 8.16 8.49
C ILE A 275 21.03 7.19 8.33
N SER A 276 21.01 6.06 9.04
CA SER A 276 22.07 5.06 8.97
C SER A 276 21.59 3.69 9.40
N PHE A 277 22.27 2.64 8.94
CA PHE A 277 22.17 1.31 9.53
C PHE A 277 23.34 1.07 10.47
N ASP A 278 23.10 0.31 11.53
CA ASP A 278 24.12 -0.20 12.47
C ASP A 278 25.17 0.86 12.84
N ASP A 279 26.43 0.62 12.52
CA ASP A 279 27.56 1.52 12.78
C ASP A 279 27.99 2.32 11.55
N GLU A 280 27.16 2.36 10.51
CA GLU A 280 27.37 3.21 9.33
C GLU A 280 27.43 4.68 9.75
N THR A 281 28.32 5.45 9.12
CA THR A 281 28.32 6.91 9.25
C THR A 281 26.99 7.47 8.74
N PRO A 282 26.23 8.22 9.57
CA PRO A 282 24.92 8.69 9.15
C PRO A 282 24.97 9.57 7.90
N GLN A 283 24.16 9.25 6.91
CA GLN A 283 23.95 10.10 5.75
C GLN A 283 23.09 11.28 6.16
N VAL A 284 23.59 12.50 5.91
CA VAL A 284 22.88 13.74 6.24
C VAL A 284 21.98 14.11 5.08
N VAL A 285 20.69 14.17 5.33
CA VAL A 285 19.68 14.56 4.34
C VAL A 285 19.06 15.89 4.76
N ASN A 286 18.98 16.84 3.80
CA ASN A 286 18.30 18.12 3.99
C ASN A 286 16.96 18.10 3.24
N MET A 287 15.84 18.15 3.97
CA MET A 287 14.52 18.07 3.36
C MET A 287 14.17 19.26 2.46
N HIS A 288 14.92 20.36 2.55
CA HIS A 288 14.70 21.54 1.71
C HIS A 288 15.74 21.70 0.58
N ALA A 289 16.68 20.77 0.41
CA ALA A 289 17.63 20.82 -0.67
C ALA A 289 16.92 20.67 -2.03
N GLY A 290 17.13 21.64 -2.93
CA GLY A 290 16.48 21.63 -4.25
C GLY A 290 14.94 21.73 -4.23
N TYR A 291 14.37 22.21 -3.14
CA TYR A 291 12.91 22.25 -2.92
C TYR A 291 12.30 23.44 -3.64
N ALA A 292 11.62 23.20 -4.74
CA ALA A 292 10.89 24.20 -5.51
C ALA A 292 9.45 24.38 -4.99
N GLN A 293 8.78 25.44 -5.43
CA GLN A 293 7.36 25.71 -5.10
C GLN A 293 6.46 24.53 -5.46
N ALA A 294 6.66 23.90 -6.61
CA ALA A 294 5.87 22.75 -7.04
C ALA A 294 6.05 21.52 -6.11
N ASP A 295 7.24 21.35 -5.50
CA ASP A 295 7.49 20.28 -4.54
C ASP A 295 6.76 20.55 -3.22
N TRP A 296 6.71 21.82 -2.80
CA TRP A 296 5.93 22.23 -1.65
C TRP A 296 4.44 21.95 -1.86
N GLU A 297 3.88 22.43 -2.96
CA GLU A 297 2.48 22.22 -3.31
C GLU A 297 2.12 20.73 -3.34
N ARG A 298 2.98 19.91 -3.94
CA ARG A 298 2.82 18.45 -3.95
C ARG A 298 2.84 17.88 -2.55
N SER A 299 3.82 18.26 -1.73
CA SER A 299 3.95 17.74 -0.36
C SER A 299 2.75 18.11 0.50
N VAL A 300 2.22 19.34 0.37
CA VAL A 300 1.02 19.78 1.09
C VAL A 300 -0.22 19.03 0.58
N LYS A 301 -0.39 18.92 -0.73
CA LYS A 301 -1.48 18.13 -1.34
C LYS A 301 -1.46 16.68 -0.87
N ASP A 302 -0.29 16.09 -0.82
CA ASP A 302 -0.11 14.68 -0.47
C ASP A 302 -0.04 14.47 1.05
N GLY A 303 0.05 15.53 1.86
CA GLY A 303 0.19 15.47 3.31
C GLY A 303 1.51 14.87 3.78
N VAL A 304 2.50 14.69 2.90
CA VAL A 304 3.79 14.08 3.22
C VAL A 304 4.87 14.52 2.23
N ARG A 305 6.11 14.54 2.70
CA ARG A 305 7.31 14.58 1.88
C ARG A 305 8.10 13.29 2.07
N VAL A 306 8.34 12.58 0.99
CA VAL A 306 9.15 11.35 1.00
C VAL A 306 10.53 11.67 0.44
N LEU A 307 11.58 11.25 1.15
CA LEU A 307 12.97 11.40 0.74
C LEU A 307 13.67 10.05 0.83
N THR A 308 14.36 9.67 -0.22
CA THR A 308 15.03 8.37 -0.33
C THR A 308 16.54 8.51 -0.15
N SER A 309 17.13 7.63 0.65
CA SER A 309 18.59 7.40 0.73
C SER A 309 18.92 5.96 0.32
N LYS A 310 20.18 5.71 -0.06
CA LYS A 310 20.65 4.37 -0.41
C LYS A 310 21.69 3.91 0.60
N HIS A 311 21.55 2.67 1.03
CA HIS A 311 22.44 2.04 2.00
C HIS A 311 22.88 0.67 1.49
N THR A 312 23.97 0.14 2.03
CA THR A 312 24.48 -1.18 1.67
C THR A 312 24.53 -2.07 2.89
N LEU A 313 23.77 -3.16 2.83
CA LEU A 313 23.79 -4.20 3.86
C LEU A 313 24.84 -5.24 3.52
N ALA A 314 25.73 -5.53 4.44
CA ALA A 314 26.84 -6.47 4.23
C ALA A 314 26.38 -7.95 4.22
N LYS A 315 25.26 -8.25 4.87
CA LYS A 315 24.72 -9.61 5.02
C LYS A 315 23.25 -9.55 5.43
N PRO A 316 22.47 -10.61 5.20
CA PRO A 316 21.17 -10.78 5.84
C PRO A 316 21.28 -10.89 7.37
N GLY A 317 20.21 -10.57 8.07
CA GLY A 317 20.11 -10.69 9.53
C GLY A 317 19.47 -9.48 10.21
N TYR A 318 19.72 -9.37 11.52
CA TYR A 318 19.26 -8.22 12.28
C TYR A 318 20.12 -7.00 12.02
N HIS A 319 19.43 -5.89 11.76
CA HIS A 319 19.99 -4.56 11.56
C HIS A 319 19.25 -3.55 12.42
N VAL A 320 19.88 -2.43 12.72
CA VAL A 320 19.28 -1.30 13.42
C VAL A 320 19.27 -0.07 12.51
N LEU A 321 18.11 0.27 11.98
CA LEU A 321 17.91 1.53 11.26
C LEU A 321 17.82 2.67 12.28
N LYS A 322 18.58 3.75 12.07
CA LYS A 322 18.67 4.88 12.98
C LYS A 322 18.26 6.18 12.28
N PHE A 323 17.26 6.87 12.83
CA PHE A 323 16.85 8.19 12.42
C PHE A 323 17.38 9.22 13.42
N TRP A 324 18.31 10.07 12.99
CA TRP A 324 19.04 10.99 13.83
C TRP A 324 18.48 12.41 13.71
N MET A 325 18.22 13.05 14.82
CA MET A 325 17.93 14.48 14.82
C MET A 325 19.21 15.29 14.58
N ILE A 326 19.14 16.18 13.57
CA ILE A 326 20.13 17.26 13.37
C ILE A 326 19.46 18.59 13.66
N ASP A 327 18.41 18.92 12.93
CA ASP A 327 17.63 20.14 13.18
C ASP A 327 16.28 19.77 13.81
N PRO A 328 15.83 20.47 14.87
CA PRO A 328 14.52 20.24 15.46
C PRO A 328 13.40 20.74 14.55
N GLY A 329 12.18 20.23 14.73
CA GLY A 329 11.00 20.68 13.99
C GLY A 329 10.63 19.76 12.82
N LEU A 330 11.41 18.72 12.54
CA LEU A 330 10.99 17.64 11.65
C LEU A 330 9.99 16.73 12.36
N VAL A 331 8.96 16.29 11.64
CA VAL A 331 8.02 15.29 12.11
C VAL A 331 8.16 14.06 11.21
N LEU A 332 8.64 12.99 11.79
CA LEU A 332 8.77 11.69 11.14
C LEU A 332 7.44 10.92 11.26
N GLU A 333 6.90 10.45 10.14
CA GLU A 333 5.66 9.68 10.10
C GLU A 333 5.92 8.19 9.91
N LYS A 334 6.79 7.84 8.95
CA LYS A 334 7.05 6.45 8.56
C LYS A 334 8.47 6.29 8.01
N LEU A 335 9.03 5.10 8.17
CA LEU A 335 10.25 4.64 7.49
C LEU A 335 9.93 3.40 6.65
N VAL A 336 10.42 3.34 5.43
CA VAL A 336 10.29 2.16 4.58
C VAL A 336 11.67 1.77 4.06
N VAL A 337 12.10 0.57 4.42
CA VAL A 337 13.29 -0.06 3.81
C VAL A 337 12.80 -0.82 2.60
N ASP A 338 13.20 -0.39 1.41
CA ASP A 338 12.86 -1.04 0.14
C ASP A 338 13.99 -1.96 -0.29
N THR A 339 13.70 -3.26 -0.32
CA THR A 339 14.58 -4.32 -0.82
C THR A 339 14.17 -4.79 -2.21
N GLY A 340 13.29 -4.02 -2.90
CA GLY A 340 12.86 -4.26 -4.29
C GLY A 340 11.38 -4.66 -4.43
N GLY A 341 10.57 -4.56 -3.35
CA GLY A 341 9.16 -4.96 -3.38
C GLY A 341 8.16 -3.85 -3.16
N VAL A 342 8.59 -2.62 -2.91
CA VAL A 342 7.68 -1.50 -2.65
C VAL A 342 6.87 -1.16 -3.90
N ARG A 343 5.54 -1.14 -3.75
CA ARG A 343 4.61 -0.69 -4.80
C ARG A 343 4.10 0.71 -4.48
N PRO A 344 3.98 1.60 -5.49
CA PRO A 344 3.42 2.92 -5.29
C PRO A 344 2.00 2.85 -4.71
N SER A 345 1.78 3.53 -3.59
CA SER A 345 0.46 3.70 -2.99
C SER A 345 0.40 5.02 -2.21
N TYR A 346 -0.80 5.56 -2.01
CA TYR A 346 -0.97 6.82 -1.27
C TYR A 346 -0.51 6.71 0.19
N LEU A 347 -0.86 5.62 0.87
CA LEU A 347 -0.54 5.40 2.28
C LEU A 347 0.88 4.83 2.51
N GLY A 348 1.56 4.40 1.43
CA GLY A 348 2.76 3.58 1.55
C GLY A 348 2.42 2.12 1.91
N PRO A 349 3.41 1.24 2.05
CA PRO A 349 3.20 -0.14 2.50
C PRO A 349 2.57 -0.17 3.90
N PRO A 350 1.69 -1.15 4.18
CA PRO A 350 1.23 -1.38 5.55
C PRO A 350 2.41 -1.71 6.46
N GLU A 351 2.26 -1.45 7.75
CA GLU A 351 3.32 -1.75 8.71
C GLU A 351 3.69 -3.24 8.68
N SER A 352 4.99 -3.52 8.65
CA SER A 352 5.52 -4.88 8.70
C SER A 352 5.25 -5.54 10.05
N PHE A 353 5.15 -6.87 10.06
CA PHE A 353 5.05 -7.63 11.31
C PHE A 353 6.21 -7.29 12.25
N ARG A 354 5.87 -7.12 13.52
CA ARG A 354 6.82 -6.88 14.61
C ARG A 354 6.37 -7.57 15.90
N THR A 355 7.28 -7.79 16.80
CA THR A 355 7.05 -8.21 18.18
C THR A 355 7.36 -7.09 19.15
#